data_9b7b0789361c22c8fb22af16e1a375eb
#
_entry.id   9b7b0789361c22c8fb22af16e1a375eb
#
_cell.length_a   1.000
_cell.length_b   1.000
_cell.length_c   1.000
_cell.angle_alpha   90.00
_cell.angle_beta   90.00
_cell.angle_gamma   90.00
#
_symmetry.space_group_name_H-M   'P 1'
#
loop_
_entity.id
_entity.type
_entity.pdbx_description
1 polymer ?
#
loop_
_entity_poly.entity_id
_entity_poly.type
_entity_poly.pdbx_seq_one_letter_code
_entity_poly.pdbx_strand_id
1 'polypeptide(L)' 'MDFKNQIELERNFADHFDTILFPVLADLYFEQDDLRRSRKVCEIGLKHHENDSAGLFILSQIEK' A
#
# COMPACT_ATOMS: atom_id res chain seq x y z
N MET A 1 9.25 -6.38 13.58
CA MET A 1 8.05 -6.16 12.77
C MET A 1 6.90 -7.04 13.26
N ASP A 2 5.73 -6.50 13.28
CA ASP A 2 4.55 -7.22 13.75
C ASP A 2 3.82 -7.87 12.56
N PHE A 3 4.02 -9.17 12.38
CA PHE A 3 3.38 -9.92 11.30
C PHE A 3 1.87 -9.90 11.40
N LYS A 4 1.35 -9.80 12.62
CA LYS A 4 -0.08 -9.76 12.84
C LYS A 4 -0.69 -8.51 12.22
N ASN A 5 -0.03 -7.37 12.36
CA ASN A 5 -0.50 -6.13 11.75
C ASN A 5 -0.47 -6.22 10.23
N GLN A 6 0.56 -6.82 9.68
CA GLN A 6 0.65 -6.99 8.23
C GLN A 6 -0.48 -7.87 7.72
N ILE A 7 -0.75 -8.98 8.39
CA ILE A 7 -1.83 -9.89 7.99
C ILE A 7 -3.17 -9.17 8.04
N GLU A 8 -3.42 -8.39 9.08
CA GLU A 8 -4.66 -7.64 9.22
C GLU A 8 -4.81 -6.60 8.12
N LEU A 9 -3.73 -5.90 7.77
CA LEU A 9 -3.75 -4.93 6.68
C LEU A 9 -3.99 -5.61 5.33
N GLU A 10 -3.37 -6.76 5.12
CA GLU A 10 -3.56 -7.52 3.89
C GLU A 10 -5.01 -7.98 3.75
N ARG A 11 -5.62 -8.46 4.83
CA ARG A 11 -7.03 -8.86 4.82
C ARG A 11 -7.93 -7.68 4.57
N ASN A 12 -7.67 -6.55 5.24
CA ASN A 12 -8.46 -5.35 5.06
C ASN A 12 -8.42 -4.90 3.62
N PHE A 13 -7.24 -4.89 3.01
CA PHE A 13 -7.09 -4.48 1.63
C PHE A 13 -7.77 -5.46 0.67
N ALA A 14 -7.66 -6.77 0.94
CA ALA A 14 -8.29 -7.78 0.10
C ALA A 14 -9.82 -7.67 0.12
N ASP A 15 -10.39 -7.32 1.27
CA ASP A 15 -11.83 -7.18 1.43
C ASP A 15 -12.33 -5.81 0.96
N HIS A 16 -11.49 -4.79 1.05
CA HIS A 16 -11.85 -3.40 0.76
C HIS A 16 -10.73 -2.70 0.00
N PHE A 17 -10.69 -2.88 -1.31
CA PHE A 17 -9.67 -2.24 -2.14
C PHE A 17 -9.73 -0.72 -2.09
N ASP A 18 -10.85 -0.17 -1.64
CA ASP A 18 -11.03 1.27 -1.48
C ASP A 18 -10.63 1.79 -0.09
N THR A 19 -9.98 0.96 0.71
CA THR A 19 -9.58 1.36 2.06
C THR A 19 -8.59 2.53 2.01
N ILE A 20 -8.76 3.47 2.94
CA ILE A 20 -7.81 4.59 3.08
C ILE A 20 -6.50 4.13 3.71
N LEU A 21 -6.43 2.89 4.18
CA LEU A 21 -5.23 2.34 4.81
C LEU A 21 -4.24 1.75 3.80
N PHE A 22 -4.53 1.83 2.50
CA PHE A 22 -3.64 1.23 1.51
C PHE A 22 -2.20 1.77 1.57
N PRO A 23 -1.96 3.06 1.90
CA PRO A 23 -0.57 3.53 1.97
C PRO A 23 0.22 2.86 3.09
N VAL A 24 -0.46 2.50 4.19
CA VAL A 24 0.20 1.81 5.31
C VAL A 24 0.70 0.45 4.85
N LEU A 25 -0.13 -0.29 4.13
CA LEU A 25 0.27 -1.61 3.59
C LEU A 25 1.37 -1.46 2.54
N ALA A 26 1.23 -0.49 1.65
CA ALA A 26 2.25 -0.23 0.64
C ALA A 26 3.60 0.10 1.27
N ASP A 27 3.59 0.89 2.35
CA ASP A 27 4.80 1.26 3.06
C ASP A 27 5.46 0.03 3.70
N LEU A 28 4.67 -0.87 4.26
CA LEU A 28 5.20 -2.11 4.83
C LEU A 28 5.92 -2.93 3.77
N TYR A 29 5.31 -3.11 2.61
CA TYR A 29 5.94 -3.83 1.52
C TYR A 29 7.20 -3.12 1.05
N PHE A 30 7.17 -1.80 0.98
CA PHE A 30 8.32 -1.02 0.57
C PHE A 30 9.50 -1.23 1.52
N GLU A 31 9.24 -1.21 2.83
CA GLU A 31 10.27 -1.45 3.84
C GLU A 31 10.86 -2.86 3.77
N GLN A 32 10.06 -3.81 3.31
CA GLN A 32 10.49 -5.19 3.14
C GLN A 32 11.20 -5.43 1.80
N ASP A 33 11.40 -4.37 1.03
CA ASP A 33 12.00 -4.41 -0.30
C ASP A 33 11.14 -5.21 -1.28
N ASP A 34 9.85 -5.35 -0.99
CA ASP A 34 8.88 -5.99 -1.88
C ASP A 34 8.22 -4.92 -2.74
N LEU A 35 8.98 -4.41 -3.70
CA LEU A 35 8.54 -3.29 -4.52
C LEU A 35 7.38 -3.64 -5.44
N ARG A 36 7.31 -4.91 -5.85
CA ARG A 36 6.23 -5.37 -6.72
C ARG A 36 4.87 -5.22 -6.02
N ARG A 37 4.76 -5.76 -4.79
CA ARG A 37 3.51 -5.68 -4.05
C ARG A 37 3.21 -4.26 -3.61
N SER A 38 4.24 -3.52 -3.21
CA SER A 38 4.07 -2.12 -2.83
C SER A 38 3.47 -1.32 -3.98
N ARG A 39 4.01 -1.48 -5.19
CA ARG A 39 3.49 -0.81 -6.37
C ARG A 39 2.05 -1.21 -6.65
N LYS A 40 1.75 -2.51 -6.56
CA LYS A 40 0.41 -3.02 -6.86
C LYS A 40 -0.61 -2.42 -5.90
N VAL A 41 -0.29 -2.36 -4.61
CA VAL A 41 -1.18 -1.77 -3.62
C VAL A 41 -1.41 -0.29 -3.93
N CYS A 42 -0.35 0.44 -4.26
CA CYS A 42 -0.48 1.85 -4.62
C CYS A 42 -1.36 2.04 -5.87
N GLU A 43 -1.16 1.23 -6.89
CA GLU A 43 -1.93 1.34 -8.12
C GLU A 43 -3.42 1.12 -7.87
N ILE A 44 -3.74 0.09 -7.10
CA ILE A 44 -5.14 -0.21 -6.78
C ILE A 44 -5.73 0.88 -5.89
N GLY A 45 -4.99 1.27 -4.84
CA GLY A 45 -5.48 2.28 -3.90
C GLY A 45 -5.69 3.63 -4.56
N LEU A 46 -4.80 4.04 -5.46
CA LEU A 46 -4.90 5.32 -6.13
C LEU A 46 -6.05 5.39 -7.13
N LYS A 47 -6.58 4.25 -7.57
CA LYS A 47 -7.79 4.26 -8.38
C LYS A 47 -9.00 4.76 -7.60
N HIS A 48 -8.99 4.53 -6.28
CA HIS A 48 -10.09 4.94 -5.42
C HIS A 48 -9.81 6.26 -4.71
N HIS A 49 -8.53 6.58 -4.51
CA HIS A 49 -8.09 7.78 -3.79
C HIS A 49 -6.99 8.47 -4.58
N GLU A 50 -7.37 9.06 -5.71
CA GLU A 50 -6.42 9.61 -6.69
C GLU A 50 -5.47 10.65 -6.13
N ASN A 51 -5.94 11.43 -5.16
CA ASN A 51 -5.16 12.54 -4.61
C ASN A 51 -4.52 12.20 -3.26
N ASP A 52 -4.44 10.92 -2.91
CA ASP A 52 -3.83 10.53 -1.65
C ASP A 52 -2.33 10.79 -1.70
N SER A 53 -1.88 11.77 -0.92
CA SER A 53 -0.47 12.19 -0.96
C SER A 53 0.48 11.11 -0.47
N ALA A 54 0.08 10.30 0.52
CA ALA A 54 0.92 9.22 1.01
C ALA A 54 1.11 8.14 -0.05
N GLY A 55 0.02 7.76 -0.74
CA GLY A 55 0.10 6.78 -1.82
C GLY A 55 0.95 7.27 -2.98
N LEU A 56 0.76 8.53 -3.37
CA LEU A 56 1.55 9.13 -4.45
C LEU A 56 3.03 9.20 -4.08
N PHE A 57 3.32 9.53 -2.83
CA PHE A 57 4.70 9.60 -2.35
C PHE A 57 5.38 8.23 -2.43
N ILE A 58 4.71 7.18 -1.93
CA ILE A 58 5.27 5.83 -1.95
C ILE A 58 5.52 5.37 -3.39
N LEU A 59 4.55 5.59 -4.28
CA LEU A 59 4.69 5.21 -5.68
C LEU A 59 5.88 5.94 -6.31
N SER A 60 6.04 7.21 -5.99
CA SER A 60 7.16 8.01 -6.47
C SER A 60 8.51 7.40 -6.04
N GLN A 61 8.59 6.90 -4.80
CA GLN A 61 9.80 6.26 -4.31
C GLN A 61 10.09 4.94 -5.03
N ILE A 62 9.05 4.16 -5.33
CA ILE A 62 9.21 2.89 -6.04
C ILE A 62 9.74 3.11 -7.46
N GLU A 63 9.28 4.18 -8.11
CA GLU A 63 9.59 4.44 -9.51
C GLU A 63 10.88 5.22 -9.73
N LYS A 64 11.63 5.46 -8.67
CA LYS A 64 12.90 6.17 -8.79
C LYS A 64 13.95 5.38 -9.56
#